data_4e77d7921e5265be8d2275a521686dff
#
_entry.id   4e77d7921e5265be8d2275a521686dff
#
_cell.length_a   1.000
_cell.length_b   1.000
_cell.length_c   1.000
_cell.angle_alpha   90.00
_cell.angle_beta   90.00
_cell.angle_gamma   90.00
#
_symmetry.space_group_name_H-M   'P 1'
#
loop_
_entity.id
_entity.type
_entity.pdbx_description
1 polymer ?
#
loop_
_entity_poly.entity_id
_entity_poly.type
_entity_poly.pdbx_seq_one_letter_code
_entity_poly.pdbx_strand_id
1 'polypeptide(L)'
;LIAALRVREQKNYQRKIQSSAYHRVQFTEDMRKNYTILCPQMSPIHFDILGPALNSCGYNIEVLENDNKSSVDVGLKYVNNDACYPSLMVVGQIMNALLSGKYDLSRTAVIMSQTGGGCRASNYIGFIRRALIKAGIPDVPVISLSAQGLESNPGFSYDIPMLKKAMMAVEYGDIFMNVVYRTRPYEAVPGSVNALHEKWKKVCIEQLSKNKVHMKEFNKNLRAIVKDFDNIPLKDIKKPRVGVVGEILVKFMPAANNHIIELLEAE
;
A
#
# COMPACT_ATOMS: atom_id res chain seq x y z
N LEU A 1 -3.74 7.82 38.17
CA LEU A 1 -3.12 9.06 37.71
C LEU A 1 -2.48 9.82 38.87
N ILE A 2 -3.25 10.21 39.92
CA ILE A 2 -2.77 11.00 41.07
C ILE A 2 -1.60 10.31 41.79
N ALA A 3 -1.69 8.99 42.06
CA ALA A 3 -0.60 8.23 42.67
C ALA A 3 0.69 8.24 41.79
N ALA A 4 0.54 8.12 40.48
CA ALA A 4 1.67 8.18 39.55
C ALA A 4 2.31 9.59 39.52
N LEU A 5 1.53 10.64 39.62
CA LEU A 5 2.01 12.02 39.72
C LEU A 5 2.80 12.25 41.02
N ARG A 6 2.28 11.78 42.17
CA ARG A 6 2.97 11.87 43.47
C ARG A 6 4.31 11.14 43.47
N VAL A 7 4.37 9.94 42.88
CA VAL A 7 5.63 9.19 42.72
C VAL A 7 6.63 9.93 41.82
N ARG A 8 6.17 10.61 40.78
CA ARG A 8 7.03 11.46 39.93
C ARG A 8 7.60 12.66 40.70
N GLU A 9 6.78 13.32 41.50
CA GLU A 9 7.22 14.43 42.33
C GLU A 9 8.25 13.96 43.36
N GLN A 10 7.98 12.87 44.08
CA GLN A 10 8.89 12.29 45.06
C GLN A 10 10.24 11.87 44.47
N LYS A 11 10.24 11.39 43.22
CA LYS A 11 11.47 10.98 42.50
C LYS A 11 12.16 12.14 41.79
N ASN A 12 11.70 13.36 41.96
CA ASN A 12 12.23 14.55 41.29
C ASN A 12 12.44 14.35 39.76
N TYR A 13 11.47 13.65 39.13
CA TYR A 13 11.58 13.23 37.73
C TYR A 13 11.49 14.44 36.82
N GLN A 14 12.61 14.91 36.33
CA GLN A 14 12.65 15.90 35.27
C GLN A 14 12.38 15.22 33.96
N ARG A 15 11.29 15.64 33.31
CA ARG A 15 10.97 15.21 31.93
C ARG A 15 12.09 15.70 31.01
N LYS A 16 12.94 14.77 30.51
CA LYS A 16 13.78 15.08 29.35
C LYS A 16 12.82 15.36 28.20
N ILE A 17 12.61 16.64 27.91
CA ILE A 17 11.97 17.06 26.67
C ILE A 17 12.95 16.69 25.56
N GLN A 18 12.83 15.49 25.03
CA GLN A 18 13.45 15.22 23.75
C GLN A 18 12.76 16.15 22.76
N SER A 19 13.51 17.07 22.18
CA SER A 19 13.04 17.90 21.09
C SER A 19 12.46 16.95 20.05
N SER A 20 11.17 17.06 19.79
CA SER A 20 10.48 16.31 18.74
C SER A 20 10.72 16.94 17.36
N ALA A 21 11.79 17.71 17.20
CA ALA A 21 12.23 18.16 15.90
C ALA A 21 12.64 16.93 15.08
N TYR A 22 11.66 16.38 14.36
CA TYR A 22 11.93 15.32 13.42
C TYR A 22 12.89 15.87 12.37
N HIS A 23 14.05 15.24 12.26
CA HIS A 23 14.88 15.43 11.08
C HIS A 23 14.07 14.98 9.86
N ARG A 24 13.69 15.95 9.03
CA ARG A 24 12.90 15.70 7.83
C ARG A 24 13.76 15.90 6.62
N VAL A 25 14.05 14.83 5.91
CA VAL A 25 14.67 14.90 4.61
C VAL A 25 13.58 15.07 3.56
N GLN A 26 13.63 16.15 2.79
CA GLN A 26 12.72 16.38 1.68
C GLN A 26 13.15 15.58 0.46
N PHE A 27 12.20 14.98 -0.24
CA PHE A 27 12.44 14.36 -1.53
C PHE A 27 12.52 15.46 -2.60
N THR A 28 13.71 15.63 -3.20
CA THR A 28 14.01 16.72 -4.14
C THR A 28 13.83 16.29 -5.59
N GLU A 29 13.84 17.25 -6.52
CA GLU A 29 13.80 17.03 -7.97
C GLU A 29 14.96 16.16 -8.47
N ASP A 30 16.17 16.32 -7.91
CA ASP A 30 17.34 15.51 -8.27
C ASP A 30 17.18 14.04 -7.84
N MET A 31 16.52 13.81 -6.70
CA MET A 31 16.24 12.46 -6.20
C MET A 31 15.25 11.73 -7.10
N ARG A 32 14.31 12.42 -7.74
CA ARG A 32 13.29 11.83 -8.62
C ARG A 32 13.88 10.93 -9.70
N LYS A 33 15.05 11.29 -10.25
CA LYS A 33 15.68 10.56 -11.37
C LYS A 33 16.48 9.34 -10.94
N ASN A 34 16.99 9.35 -9.70
CA ASN A 34 18.04 8.43 -9.27
C ASN A 34 17.65 7.57 -8.06
N TYR A 35 16.48 7.83 -7.45
CA TYR A 35 16.03 7.14 -6.25
C TYR A 35 15.00 6.07 -6.58
N THR A 36 15.09 4.96 -5.88
CA THR A 36 14.00 3.98 -5.80
C THR A 36 13.06 4.38 -4.67
N ILE A 37 11.77 4.45 -4.96
CA ILE A 37 10.73 4.81 -3.99
C ILE A 37 10.02 3.53 -3.56
N LEU A 38 10.22 3.10 -2.33
CA LEU A 38 9.56 1.91 -1.79
C LEU A 38 8.14 2.24 -1.34
N CYS A 39 7.18 1.51 -1.86
CA CYS A 39 5.77 1.62 -1.54
C CYS A 39 5.31 0.34 -0.84
N PRO A 40 4.74 0.39 0.39
CA PRO A 40 4.24 -0.81 1.03
C PRO A 40 3.05 -1.38 0.26
N GLN A 41 2.98 -2.71 0.18
CA GLN A 41 1.82 -3.41 -0.37
C GLN A 41 0.64 -3.27 0.60
N MET A 42 -0.50 -2.83 0.10
CA MET A 42 -1.72 -2.68 0.90
C MET A 42 -2.92 -3.40 0.28
N SER A 43 -2.86 -3.71 -1.01
CA SER A 43 -3.90 -4.43 -1.75
C SER A 43 -3.32 -4.92 -3.08
N PRO A 44 -2.87 -6.18 -3.17
CA PRO A 44 -2.18 -6.68 -4.37
C PRO A 44 -2.97 -6.44 -5.66
N ILE A 45 -4.27 -6.73 -5.65
CA ILE A 45 -5.13 -6.59 -6.83
C ILE A 45 -5.19 -5.17 -7.41
N HIS A 46 -4.91 -4.15 -6.58
CA HIS A 46 -4.85 -2.74 -6.98
C HIS A 46 -3.41 -2.28 -7.23
N PHE A 47 -2.49 -2.61 -6.31
CA PHE A 47 -1.12 -2.09 -6.33
C PHE A 47 -0.27 -2.68 -7.46
N ASP A 48 -0.59 -3.91 -7.90
CA ASP A 48 0.05 -4.53 -9.08
C ASP A 48 -0.18 -3.72 -10.37
N ILE A 49 -1.25 -2.93 -10.43
CA ILE A 49 -1.56 -2.05 -11.56
C ILE A 49 -1.13 -0.61 -11.26
N LEU A 50 -1.33 -0.15 -10.02
CA LEU A 50 -1.03 1.21 -9.59
C LEU A 50 0.48 1.50 -9.65
N GLY A 51 1.33 0.59 -9.20
CA GLY A 51 2.78 0.74 -9.23
C GLY A 51 3.31 1.06 -10.64
N PRO A 52 3.08 0.18 -11.64
CA PRO A 52 3.46 0.45 -13.03
C PRO A 52 2.83 1.73 -13.61
N ALA A 53 1.58 2.05 -13.26
CA ALA A 53 0.93 3.28 -13.72
C ALA A 53 1.66 4.54 -13.21
N LEU A 54 2.09 4.55 -11.95
CA LEU A 54 2.87 5.63 -11.36
C LEU A 54 4.29 5.70 -11.94
N ASN A 55 4.91 4.55 -12.19
CA ASN A 55 6.23 4.48 -12.83
C ASN A 55 6.22 5.12 -14.22
N SER A 56 5.12 4.98 -14.96
CA SER A 56 4.96 5.61 -16.28
C SER A 56 4.89 7.14 -16.23
N CYS A 57 4.81 7.73 -15.02
CA CYS A 57 4.84 9.17 -14.78
C CYS A 57 6.26 9.69 -14.44
N GLY A 58 7.30 8.87 -14.62
CA GLY A 58 8.70 9.25 -14.43
C GLY A 58 9.19 9.11 -13.00
N TYR A 59 8.62 8.17 -12.26
CA TYR A 59 9.10 7.72 -10.96
C TYR A 59 9.64 6.28 -11.06
N ASN A 60 10.47 5.88 -10.11
CA ASN A 60 10.89 4.49 -9.94
C ASN A 60 10.31 3.97 -8.62
N ILE A 61 9.05 3.58 -8.66
CA ILE A 61 8.31 3.06 -7.50
C ILE A 61 8.37 1.54 -7.52
N GLU A 62 8.84 0.95 -6.44
CA GLU A 62 8.80 -0.49 -6.17
C GLU A 62 7.75 -0.76 -5.09
N VAL A 63 6.70 -1.50 -5.45
CA VAL A 63 5.71 -2.00 -4.49
C VAL A 63 6.32 -3.21 -3.81
N LEU A 64 6.37 -3.19 -2.48
CA LEU A 64 7.02 -4.23 -1.69
C LEU A 64 6.21 -5.53 -1.70
N GLU A 65 6.90 -6.66 -1.83
CA GLU A 65 6.28 -8.00 -1.82
C GLU A 65 6.48 -8.75 -0.48
N ASN A 66 7.07 -8.07 0.52
CA ASN A 66 7.38 -8.66 1.82
C ASN A 66 6.23 -8.52 2.83
N ASP A 67 5.01 -8.71 2.39
CA ASP A 67 3.79 -8.64 3.19
C ASP A 67 3.53 -9.92 4.02
N ASN A 68 4.54 -10.42 4.71
CA ASN A 68 4.52 -11.65 5.46
C ASN A 68 4.77 -11.45 6.97
N LYS A 69 4.77 -12.55 7.72
CA LYS A 69 4.98 -12.54 9.16
C LYS A 69 6.28 -11.83 9.58
N SER A 70 7.37 -11.96 8.81
CA SER A 70 8.63 -11.31 9.16
C SER A 70 8.50 -9.79 9.20
N SER A 71 7.67 -9.21 8.33
CA SER A 71 7.37 -7.78 8.35
C SER A 71 6.57 -7.37 9.59
N VAL A 72 5.64 -8.20 10.06
CA VAL A 72 4.94 -7.97 11.33
C VAL A 72 5.94 -7.95 12.49
N ASP A 73 6.83 -8.94 12.56
CA ASP A 73 7.84 -9.07 13.62
C ASP A 73 8.81 -7.88 13.63
N VAL A 74 9.19 -7.36 12.45
CA VAL A 74 9.97 -6.12 12.32
C VAL A 74 9.13 -4.91 12.76
N GLY A 75 7.88 -4.84 12.35
CA GLY A 75 6.96 -3.76 12.74
C GLY A 75 6.83 -3.63 14.26
N LEU A 76 6.72 -4.74 14.98
CA LEU A 76 6.64 -4.78 16.44
C LEU A 76 7.90 -4.22 17.14
N LYS A 77 9.07 -4.23 16.48
CA LYS A 77 10.30 -3.64 17.03
C LYS A 77 10.29 -2.10 16.97
N TYR A 78 9.61 -1.53 15.97
CA TYR A 78 9.68 -0.10 15.66
C TYR A 78 8.43 0.68 16.00
N VAL A 79 7.27 0.05 15.98
CA VAL A 79 5.96 0.65 16.29
C VAL A 79 5.48 0.13 17.64
N ASN A 80 4.83 1.00 18.42
CA ASN A 80 4.20 0.58 19.65
C ASN A 80 3.05 -0.41 19.33
N ASN A 81 3.00 -1.53 20.05
CA ASN A 81 1.97 -2.57 19.90
C ASN A 81 0.55 -2.09 20.22
N ASP A 82 0.40 -0.94 20.92
CA ASP A 82 -0.90 -0.26 21.11
C ASP A 82 -1.41 0.46 19.84
N ALA A 83 -0.58 0.54 18.79
CA ALA A 83 -0.99 1.07 17.50
C ALA A 83 -1.86 0.04 16.76
N CYS A 84 -2.62 0.50 15.76
CA CYS A 84 -3.43 -0.41 14.95
C CYS A 84 -2.56 -1.39 14.14
N TYR A 85 -3.06 -2.59 13.91
CA TYR A 85 -2.35 -3.64 13.16
C TYR A 85 -1.85 -3.19 11.78
N PRO A 86 -2.63 -2.43 10.98
CA PRO A 86 -2.13 -1.87 9.72
C PRO A 86 -0.85 -1.06 9.84
N SER A 87 -0.67 -0.31 10.94
CA SER A 87 0.58 0.45 11.13
C SER A 87 1.79 -0.45 11.35
N LEU A 88 1.60 -1.59 12.02
CA LEU A 88 2.66 -2.60 12.20
C LEU A 88 3.06 -3.20 10.87
N MET A 89 2.07 -3.57 10.03
CA MET A 89 2.29 -4.14 8.71
C MET A 89 3.04 -3.18 7.79
N VAL A 90 2.54 -1.96 7.66
CA VAL A 90 3.10 -0.95 6.73
C VAL A 90 4.52 -0.54 7.14
N VAL A 91 4.72 -0.19 8.41
CA VAL A 91 6.06 0.18 8.91
C VAL A 91 6.99 -1.01 8.87
N GLY A 92 6.48 -2.19 9.19
CA GLY A 92 7.24 -3.44 9.15
C GLY A 92 7.74 -3.80 7.76
N GLN A 93 6.89 -3.72 6.73
CA GLN A 93 7.32 -3.93 5.33
C GLN A 93 8.44 -2.98 4.92
N ILE A 94 8.26 -1.68 5.20
CA ILE A 94 9.25 -0.65 4.87
C ILE A 94 10.58 -0.92 5.60
N MET A 95 10.53 -1.12 6.91
CA MET A 95 11.74 -1.34 7.70
C MET A 95 12.42 -2.66 7.37
N ASN A 96 11.65 -3.72 7.11
CA ASN A 96 12.19 -5.01 6.68
C ASN A 96 12.93 -4.88 5.33
N ALA A 97 12.33 -4.16 4.37
CA ALA A 97 12.98 -3.89 3.09
C ALA A 97 14.26 -3.05 3.24
N LEU A 98 14.21 -1.93 3.96
CA LEU A 98 15.36 -1.05 4.16
C LEU A 98 16.53 -1.74 4.90
N LEU A 99 16.23 -2.63 5.84
CA LEU A 99 17.24 -3.35 6.63
C LEU A 99 17.70 -4.66 5.99
N SER A 100 17.13 -5.06 4.86
CA SER A 100 17.46 -6.31 4.16
C SER A 100 18.84 -6.30 3.49
N GLY A 101 19.46 -5.14 3.29
CA GLY A 101 20.66 -4.95 2.48
C GLY A 101 20.44 -4.99 0.96
N LYS A 102 19.19 -5.19 0.51
CA LYS A 102 18.85 -5.20 -0.93
C LYS A 102 18.95 -3.82 -1.57
N TYR A 103 18.73 -2.76 -0.79
CA TYR A 103 18.60 -1.39 -1.29
C TYR A 103 19.77 -0.52 -0.87
N ASP A 104 20.25 0.32 -1.79
CA ASP A 104 21.18 1.40 -1.47
C ASP A 104 20.41 2.54 -0.76
N LEU A 105 20.58 2.65 0.56
CA LEU A 105 19.87 3.63 1.38
C LEU A 105 20.16 5.08 0.99
N SER A 106 21.31 5.36 0.36
CA SER A 106 21.66 6.68 -0.14
C SER A 106 20.85 7.11 -1.37
N ARG A 107 20.16 6.15 -2.02
CA ARG A 107 19.32 6.34 -3.21
C ARG A 107 17.95 5.72 -3.06
N THR A 108 17.48 5.59 -1.83
CA THR A 108 16.17 5.02 -1.53
C THR A 108 15.31 6.04 -0.81
N ALA A 109 14.05 6.14 -1.19
CA ALA A 109 13.02 6.88 -0.49
C ALA A 109 11.84 5.96 -0.19
N VAL A 110 10.97 6.34 0.71
CA VAL A 110 9.73 5.62 0.98
C VAL A 110 8.53 6.53 0.73
N ILE A 111 7.40 5.95 0.34
CA ILE A 111 6.17 6.68 0.09
C ILE A 111 5.02 6.10 0.90
N MET A 112 4.19 6.97 1.48
CA MET A 112 3.02 6.56 2.23
C MET A 112 1.92 7.62 2.17
N SER A 113 0.66 7.17 2.14
CA SER A 113 -0.48 8.07 2.22
C SER A 113 -0.63 8.67 3.61
N GLN A 114 -1.09 9.93 3.67
CA GLN A 114 -1.41 10.65 4.89
C GLN A 114 -2.81 11.24 4.77
N THR A 115 -3.77 10.69 5.51
CA THR A 115 -5.19 11.01 5.33
C THR A 115 -5.60 12.35 5.93
N GLY A 116 -4.90 12.83 6.96
CA GLY A 116 -5.20 14.11 7.64
C GLY A 116 -6.44 14.10 8.55
N GLY A 117 -7.12 12.96 8.70
CA GLY A 117 -8.29 12.80 9.57
C GLY A 117 -7.94 12.29 10.98
N GLY A 118 -8.96 11.96 11.77
CA GLY A 118 -8.83 11.41 13.13
C GLY A 118 -8.33 9.96 13.19
N CYS A 119 -7.96 9.36 12.08
CA CYS A 119 -7.42 8.00 11.99
C CYS A 119 -5.91 8.00 12.26
N ARG A 120 -5.38 6.91 12.80
CA ARG A 120 -3.93 6.71 12.98
C ARG A 120 -3.16 6.66 11.66
N ALA A 121 -3.82 6.35 10.55
CA ALA A 121 -3.24 6.44 9.19
C ALA A 121 -2.69 7.83 8.87
N SER A 122 -3.23 8.89 9.44
CA SER A 122 -2.67 10.24 9.37
C SER A 122 -1.26 10.35 9.97
N ASN A 123 -0.88 9.41 10.84
CA ASN A 123 0.40 9.44 11.55
C ASN A 123 1.36 8.32 11.12
N TYR A 124 1.05 7.53 10.09
CA TYR A 124 2.00 6.50 9.59
C TYR A 124 3.32 7.10 9.16
N ILE A 125 3.31 8.27 8.55
CA ILE A 125 4.51 9.06 8.22
C ILE A 125 5.37 9.31 9.46
N GLY A 126 4.77 9.70 10.57
CA GLY A 126 5.46 9.90 11.84
C GLY A 126 6.04 8.60 12.41
N PHE A 127 5.32 7.48 12.29
CA PHE A 127 5.81 6.18 12.73
C PHE A 127 7.00 5.72 11.89
N ILE A 128 6.94 5.88 10.57
CA ILE A 128 8.04 5.54 9.66
C ILE A 128 9.29 6.36 10.04
N ARG A 129 9.18 7.68 10.19
CA ARG A 129 10.31 8.54 10.56
C ARG A 129 10.93 8.16 11.90
N ARG A 130 10.09 7.86 12.90
CA ARG A 130 10.59 7.37 14.20
C ARG A 130 11.31 6.03 14.07
N ALA A 131 10.81 5.14 13.24
CA ALA A 131 11.43 3.85 12.94
C ALA A 131 12.81 4.04 12.29
N LEU A 132 12.90 4.93 11.28
CA LEU A 132 14.16 5.29 10.63
C LEU A 132 15.21 5.83 11.62
N ILE A 133 14.80 6.77 12.49
CA ILE A 133 15.69 7.30 13.55
C ILE A 133 16.15 6.19 14.49
N LYS A 134 15.24 5.33 14.95
CA LYS A 134 15.55 4.22 15.86
C LYS A 134 16.47 3.19 15.20
N ALA A 135 16.38 3.03 13.89
CA ALA A 135 17.25 2.13 13.12
C ALA A 135 18.61 2.75 12.74
N GLY A 136 18.85 4.03 13.03
CA GLY A 136 20.10 4.72 12.69
C GLY A 136 20.20 5.13 11.20
N ILE A 137 19.08 5.21 10.50
CA ILE A 137 18.99 5.59 9.07
C ILE A 137 18.03 6.78 8.86
N PRO A 138 18.19 7.89 9.58
CA PRO A 138 17.25 9.01 9.58
C PRO A 138 17.20 9.77 8.24
N ASP A 139 18.19 9.57 7.38
CA ASP A 139 18.38 10.33 6.14
C ASP A 139 17.55 9.80 4.95
N VAL A 140 16.84 8.69 5.12
CA VAL A 140 15.92 8.15 4.10
C VAL A 140 14.71 9.07 3.95
N PRO A 141 14.47 9.68 2.76
CA PRO A 141 13.33 10.55 2.54
C PRO A 141 12.01 9.81 2.67
N VAL A 142 11.02 10.44 3.32
CA VAL A 142 9.66 9.91 3.48
C VAL A 142 8.69 10.83 2.77
N ILE A 143 8.16 10.37 1.63
CA ILE A 143 7.19 11.09 0.80
C ILE A 143 5.80 10.89 1.39
N SER A 144 5.17 11.98 1.79
CA SER A 144 3.79 12.00 2.26
C SER A 144 2.83 12.26 1.12
N LEU A 145 1.95 11.29 0.81
CA LEU A 145 0.85 11.47 -0.11
C LEU A 145 -0.35 12.05 0.64
N SER A 146 -0.51 13.36 0.60
CA SER A 146 -1.63 14.03 1.27
C SER A 146 -2.41 14.91 0.29
N ALA A 147 -3.71 14.64 0.15
CA ALA A 147 -4.61 15.50 -0.63
C ALA A 147 -4.78 16.90 -0.01
N GLN A 148 -4.47 17.05 1.28
CA GLN A 148 -4.56 18.32 2.01
C GLN A 148 -3.27 19.15 1.95
N GLY A 149 -2.23 18.66 1.27
CA GLY A 149 -0.95 19.36 1.16
C GLY A 149 -0.23 19.53 2.51
N LEU A 150 -0.37 18.57 3.43
CA LEU A 150 0.23 18.62 4.76
C LEU A 150 1.74 18.73 4.73
N GLU A 151 2.37 18.20 3.68
CA GLU A 151 3.81 18.25 3.50
C GLU A 151 4.17 18.51 2.04
N SER A 152 5.24 19.29 1.82
CA SER A 152 5.81 19.52 0.49
C SER A 152 7.00 18.60 0.26
N ASN A 153 7.01 17.90 -0.88
CA ASN A 153 8.14 17.13 -1.39
C ASN A 153 8.38 17.58 -2.83
N PRO A 154 9.30 18.50 -3.09
CA PRO A 154 9.47 19.13 -4.42
C PRO A 154 9.68 18.13 -5.56
N GLY A 155 10.37 17.01 -5.29
CA GLY A 155 10.60 15.95 -6.27
C GLY A 155 9.39 15.05 -6.54
N PHE A 156 8.31 15.16 -5.75
CA PHE A 156 7.10 14.37 -5.95
C PHE A 156 5.89 15.30 -6.12
N SER A 157 5.42 15.42 -7.33
CA SER A 157 4.28 16.27 -7.69
C SER A 157 3.12 15.45 -8.22
N TYR A 158 1.92 15.88 -7.90
CA TYR A 158 0.68 15.32 -8.46
C TYR A 158 0.29 16.16 -9.67
N ASP A 159 0.50 15.66 -10.85
CA ASP A 159 -0.09 16.25 -12.04
C ASP A 159 -1.41 15.58 -12.42
N ILE A 160 -2.20 16.26 -13.23
CA ILE A 160 -3.51 15.74 -13.68
C ILE A 160 -3.37 14.41 -14.44
N PRO A 161 -2.38 14.20 -15.33
CA PRO A 161 -2.14 12.92 -15.97
C PRO A 161 -1.86 11.79 -14.99
N MET A 162 -1.04 12.01 -13.99
CA MET A 162 -0.73 11.01 -12.95
C MET A 162 -1.97 10.66 -12.12
N LEU A 163 -2.72 11.67 -11.67
CA LEU A 163 -3.94 11.46 -10.90
C LEU A 163 -4.96 10.65 -11.70
N LYS A 164 -5.12 10.98 -12.99
CA LYS A 164 -6.00 10.23 -13.90
C LYS A 164 -5.58 8.77 -14.04
N LYS A 165 -4.29 8.48 -14.21
CA LYS A 165 -3.77 7.12 -14.30
C LYS A 165 -3.97 6.35 -12.98
N ALA A 166 -3.71 6.99 -11.86
CA ALA A 166 -3.92 6.41 -10.54
C ALA A 166 -5.39 6.05 -10.30
N MET A 167 -6.33 6.93 -10.64
CA MET A 167 -7.76 6.65 -10.53
C MET A 167 -8.18 5.48 -11.43
N MET A 168 -7.73 5.44 -12.68
CA MET A 168 -8.01 4.34 -13.58
C MET A 168 -7.42 3.02 -13.08
N ALA A 169 -6.23 3.03 -12.48
CA ALA A 169 -5.61 1.84 -11.91
C ALA A 169 -6.44 1.28 -10.72
N VAL A 170 -6.92 2.17 -9.85
CA VAL A 170 -7.80 1.78 -8.72
C VAL A 170 -9.11 1.20 -9.26
N GLU A 171 -9.74 1.82 -10.26
CA GLU A 171 -10.98 1.35 -10.85
C GLU A 171 -10.82 -0.02 -11.54
N TYR A 172 -9.68 -0.27 -12.21
CA TYR A 172 -9.35 -1.61 -12.70
C TYR A 172 -9.24 -2.62 -11.56
N GLY A 173 -8.58 -2.28 -10.46
CA GLY A 173 -8.50 -3.13 -9.27
C GLY A 173 -9.88 -3.46 -8.69
N ASP A 174 -10.77 -2.47 -8.59
CA ASP A 174 -12.14 -2.65 -8.11
C ASP A 174 -12.95 -3.59 -9.01
N ILE A 175 -12.85 -3.43 -10.33
CA ILE A 175 -13.51 -4.33 -11.28
C ILE A 175 -12.95 -5.74 -11.15
N PHE A 176 -11.63 -5.92 -11.11
CA PHE A 176 -11.03 -7.25 -10.92
C PHE A 176 -11.46 -7.89 -9.62
N MET A 177 -11.46 -7.14 -8.52
CA MET A 177 -11.93 -7.66 -7.25
C MET A 177 -13.38 -8.18 -7.34
N ASN A 178 -14.25 -7.42 -8.02
CA ASN A 178 -15.64 -7.84 -8.22
C ASN A 178 -15.77 -9.09 -9.11
N VAL A 179 -15.14 -9.09 -10.29
CA VAL A 179 -15.33 -10.19 -11.24
C VAL A 179 -14.59 -11.46 -10.81
N VAL A 180 -13.38 -11.35 -10.24
CA VAL A 180 -12.59 -12.50 -9.78
C VAL A 180 -13.30 -13.20 -8.62
N TYR A 181 -13.63 -12.48 -7.54
CA TYR A 181 -14.23 -13.09 -6.36
C TYR A 181 -15.65 -13.62 -6.60
N ARG A 182 -16.37 -13.06 -7.60
CA ARG A 182 -17.67 -13.55 -7.99
C ARG A 182 -17.61 -14.81 -8.85
N THR A 183 -16.56 -14.98 -9.67
CA THR A 183 -16.48 -16.02 -10.70
C THR A 183 -15.64 -17.22 -10.23
N ARG A 184 -14.52 -16.98 -9.55
CA ARG A 184 -13.55 -18.00 -9.16
C ARG A 184 -14.15 -19.16 -8.34
N PRO A 185 -15.06 -18.95 -7.36
CA PRO A 185 -15.65 -20.04 -6.61
C PRO A 185 -16.51 -21.01 -7.46
N TYR A 186 -16.89 -20.58 -8.64
CA TYR A 186 -17.78 -21.32 -9.54
C TYR A 186 -17.10 -21.80 -10.82
N GLU A 187 -15.84 -21.48 -11.07
CA GLU A 187 -15.14 -21.85 -12.32
C GLU A 187 -15.21 -23.36 -12.59
N ALA A 188 -15.59 -23.75 -13.81
CA ALA A 188 -15.65 -25.16 -14.22
C ALA A 188 -14.25 -25.73 -14.44
N VAL A 189 -13.33 -24.92 -14.95
CA VAL A 189 -11.93 -25.27 -15.19
C VAL A 189 -11.08 -24.54 -14.14
N PRO A 190 -10.49 -25.26 -13.16
CA PRO A 190 -9.68 -24.65 -12.11
C PRO A 190 -8.54 -23.79 -12.67
N GLY A 191 -8.42 -22.55 -12.16
CA GLY A 191 -7.40 -21.60 -12.57
C GLY A 191 -7.74 -20.75 -13.79
N SER A 192 -8.87 -20.99 -14.46
CA SER A 192 -9.29 -20.21 -15.64
C SER A 192 -9.52 -18.73 -15.30
N VAL A 193 -10.09 -18.45 -14.14
CA VAL A 193 -10.32 -17.09 -13.63
C VAL A 193 -9.01 -16.37 -13.38
N ASN A 194 -8.07 -17.03 -12.71
CA ASN A 194 -6.76 -16.43 -12.44
C ASN A 194 -5.98 -16.18 -13.75
N ALA A 195 -6.02 -17.11 -14.69
CA ALA A 195 -5.37 -16.94 -16.00
C ALA A 195 -5.97 -15.74 -16.78
N LEU A 196 -7.28 -15.57 -16.74
CA LEU A 196 -7.97 -14.45 -17.37
C LEU A 196 -7.65 -13.12 -16.66
N HIS A 197 -7.60 -13.11 -15.33
CA HIS A 197 -7.17 -11.95 -14.54
C HIS A 197 -5.75 -11.52 -14.93
N GLU A 198 -4.78 -12.44 -14.96
CA GLU A 198 -3.40 -12.13 -15.33
C GLU A 198 -3.28 -11.60 -16.76
N LYS A 199 -4.06 -12.15 -17.69
CA LYS A 199 -4.14 -11.63 -19.07
C LYS A 199 -4.59 -10.17 -19.09
N TRP A 200 -5.70 -9.86 -18.43
CA TRP A 200 -6.26 -8.52 -18.42
C TRP A 200 -5.44 -7.53 -17.59
N LYS A 201 -4.84 -7.97 -16.50
CA LYS A 201 -3.89 -7.16 -15.71
C LYS A 201 -2.76 -6.62 -16.59
N LYS A 202 -2.17 -7.46 -17.44
CA LYS A 202 -1.13 -7.05 -18.40
C LYS A 202 -1.64 -6.00 -19.38
N VAL A 203 -2.84 -6.19 -19.95
CA VAL A 203 -3.45 -5.23 -20.86
C VAL A 203 -3.72 -3.88 -20.19
N CYS A 204 -4.19 -3.88 -18.93
CA CYS A 204 -4.44 -2.66 -18.16
C CYS A 204 -3.13 -1.92 -17.85
N ILE A 205 -2.09 -2.64 -17.44
CA ILE A 205 -0.76 -2.07 -17.19
C ILE A 205 -0.20 -1.46 -18.49
N GLU A 206 -0.27 -2.17 -19.60
CA GLU A 206 0.19 -1.67 -20.90
C GLU A 206 -0.54 -0.40 -21.31
N GLN A 207 -1.87 -0.34 -21.16
CA GLN A 207 -2.64 0.86 -21.44
C GLN A 207 -2.20 2.03 -20.56
N LEU A 208 -2.06 1.82 -19.24
CA LEU A 208 -1.71 2.88 -18.30
C LEU A 208 -0.24 3.33 -18.42
N SER A 209 0.61 2.49 -19.00
CA SER A 209 2.02 2.82 -19.29
C SER A 209 2.20 3.76 -20.48
N LYS A 210 1.16 3.96 -21.31
CA LYS A 210 1.21 4.90 -22.42
C LYS A 210 1.37 6.34 -21.93
N ASN A 211 2.05 7.20 -22.69
CA ASN A 211 2.20 8.62 -22.36
C ASN A 211 0.84 9.33 -22.22
N LYS A 212 -0.10 9.00 -23.09
CA LYS A 212 -1.48 9.52 -23.04
C LYS A 212 -2.46 8.36 -22.87
N VAL A 213 -3.32 8.44 -21.86
CA VAL A 213 -4.40 7.48 -21.62
C VAL A 213 -5.74 8.08 -22.05
N HIS A 214 -6.54 7.29 -22.80
CA HIS A 214 -7.82 7.73 -23.36
C HIS A 214 -8.99 7.04 -22.65
N MET A 215 -9.97 7.82 -22.21
CA MET A 215 -11.19 7.31 -21.56
C MET A 215 -11.98 6.32 -22.43
N LYS A 216 -11.95 6.52 -23.76
CA LYS A 216 -12.63 5.58 -24.68
C LYS A 216 -12.03 4.18 -24.62
N GLU A 217 -10.70 4.09 -24.61
CA GLU A 217 -9.99 2.80 -24.50
C GLU A 217 -10.21 2.17 -23.12
N PHE A 218 -10.13 2.97 -22.06
CA PHE A 218 -10.39 2.54 -20.69
C PHE A 218 -11.81 1.94 -20.56
N ASN A 219 -12.84 2.68 -20.97
CA ASN A 219 -14.23 2.19 -20.92
C ASN A 219 -14.46 0.95 -21.80
N LYS A 220 -13.76 0.84 -22.93
CA LYS A 220 -13.78 -0.36 -23.78
C LYS A 220 -13.21 -1.56 -23.02
N ASN A 221 -12.06 -1.38 -22.36
CA ASN A 221 -11.43 -2.44 -21.58
C ASN A 221 -12.29 -2.89 -20.40
N LEU A 222 -12.89 -1.95 -19.63
CA LEU A 222 -13.79 -2.30 -18.51
C LEU A 222 -14.95 -3.20 -18.99
N ARG A 223 -15.59 -2.83 -20.11
CA ARG A 223 -16.68 -3.64 -20.68
C ARG A 223 -16.20 -5.00 -21.19
N ALA A 224 -15.01 -5.05 -21.79
CA ALA A 224 -14.42 -6.28 -22.28
C ALA A 224 -14.02 -7.22 -21.15
N ILE A 225 -13.46 -6.70 -20.05
CA ILE A 225 -13.17 -7.47 -18.83
C ILE A 225 -14.44 -8.13 -18.33
N VAL A 226 -15.50 -7.37 -18.07
CA VAL A 226 -16.76 -7.93 -17.57
C VAL A 226 -17.29 -9.00 -18.51
N LYS A 227 -17.33 -8.72 -19.82
CA LYS A 227 -17.81 -9.68 -20.83
C LYS A 227 -17.00 -10.96 -20.86
N ASP A 228 -15.67 -10.88 -20.79
CA ASP A 228 -14.80 -12.05 -20.81
C ASP A 228 -15.00 -12.91 -19.56
N PHE A 229 -15.16 -12.28 -18.38
CA PHE A 229 -15.47 -13.00 -17.13
C PHE A 229 -16.87 -13.62 -17.13
N ASP A 230 -17.88 -12.95 -17.72
CA ASP A 230 -19.23 -13.50 -17.88
C ASP A 230 -19.26 -14.73 -18.82
N ASN A 231 -18.28 -14.86 -19.71
CA ASN A 231 -18.16 -16.00 -20.63
C ASN A 231 -17.35 -17.19 -20.05
N ILE A 232 -16.79 -17.08 -18.84
CA ILE A 232 -16.11 -18.21 -18.20
C ILE A 232 -17.13 -19.32 -17.92
N PRO A 233 -16.86 -20.59 -18.31
CA PRO A 233 -17.71 -21.71 -17.95
C PRO A 233 -17.79 -21.87 -16.43
N LEU A 234 -19.00 -21.90 -15.89
CA LEU A 234 -19.27 -22.02 -14.46
C LEU A 234 -19.93 -23.38 -14.16
N LYS A 235 -19.65 -23.91 -12.97
CA LYS A 235 -20.36 -25.04 -12.39
C LYS A 235 -21.77 -24.59 -11.98
N ASP A 236 -22.77 -25.42 -12.22
CA ASP A 236 -24.14 -25.19 -11.74
C ASP A 236 -24.27 -25.63 -10.27
N ILE A 237 -23.65 -24.87 -9.39
CA ILE A 237 -23.67 -25.07 -7.94
C ILE A 237 -24.05 -23.78 -7.24
N LYS A 238 -24.62 -23.90 -6.04
CA LYS A 238 -24.99 -22.74 -5.22
C LYS A 238 -24.11 -22.74 -3.97
N LYS A 239 -23.26 -21.73 -3.84
CA LYS A 239 -22.45 -21.49 -2.64
C LYS A 239 -23.06 -20.37 -1.78
N PRO A 240 -22.86 -20.39 -0.46
CA PRO A 240 -23.29 -19.31 0.43
C PRO A 240 -22.50 -18.03 0.12
N ARG A 241 -23.14 -16.89 0.30
CA ARG A 241 -22.45 -15.58 0.20
C ARG A 241 -21.87 -15.22 1.56
N VAL A 242 -20.58 -14.92 1.58
CA VAL A 242 -19.85 -14.53 2.78
C VAL A 242 -19.35 -13.08 2.59
N GLY A 243 -19.65 -12.21 3.58
CA GLY A 243 -19.16 -10.84 3.62
C GLY A 243 -17.91 -10.75 4.49
N VAL A 244 -16.78 -10.35 3.92
CA VAL A 244 -15.56 -10.05 4.68
C VAL A 244 -15.63 -8.61 5.13
N VAL A 245 -15.75 -8.38 6.45
CA VAL A 245 -15.88 -7.06 7.06
C VAL A 245 -14.73 -6.79 8.03
N GLY A 246 -14.44 -5.53 8.29
CA GLY A 246 -13.40 -5.12 9.23
C GLY A 246 -12.65 -3.88 8.76
N GLU A 247 -11.42 -3.73 9.25
CA GLU A 247 -10.54 -2.62 8.90
C GLU A 247 -10.12 -2.74 7.43
N ILE A 248 -9.99 -1.60 6.73
CA ILE A 248 -9.86 -1.55 5.27
C ILE A 248 -8.59 -2.26 4.77
N LEU A 249 -7.42 -2.00 5.35
CA LEU A 249 -6.18 -2.64 4.93
C LEU A 249 -6.22 -4.15 5.20
N VAL A 250 -6.72 -4.56 6.37
CA VAL A 250 -6.84 -5.98 6.73
C VAL A 250 -7.74 -6.73 5.75
N LYS A 251 -8.83 -6.09 5.27
CA LYS A 251 -9.71 -6.73 4.27
C LYS A 251 -9.04 -6.97 2.92
N PHE A 252 -8.22 -6.01 2.47
CA PHE A 252 -7.67 -6.02 1.12
C PHE A 252 -6.28 -6.65 1.00
N MET A 253 -5.63 -6.89 2.14
CA MET A 253 -4.28 -7.46 2.20
C MET A 253 -4.33 -8.91 2.66
N PRO A 254 -4.13 -9.90 1.76
CA PRO A 254 -4.23 -11.32 2.11
C PRO A 254 -3.34 -11.73 3.29
N ALA A 255 -2.11 -11.24 3.33
CA ALA A 255 -1.19 -11.52 4.44
C ALA A 255 -1.66 -10.98 5.79
N ALA A 256 -2.46 -9.89 5.81
CA ALA A 256 -2.99 -9.31 7.04
C ALA A 256 -4.25 -10.02 7.54
N ASN A 257 -4.94 -10.77 6.69
CA ASN A 257 -6.18 -11.49 7.03
C ASN A 257 -6.04 -13.03 6.96
N ASN A 258 -4.81 -13.53 6.92
CA ASN A 258 -4.51 -14.96 6.82
C ASN A 258 -5.14 -15.62 5.59
N HIS A 259 -5.17 -14.94 4.46
CA HIS A 259 -5.71 -15.43 3.19
C HIS A 259 -7.17 -15.90 3.32
N ILE A 260 -7.98 -15.13 4.05
CA ILE A 260 -9.37 -15.52 4.37
C ILE A 260 -10.22 -15.79 3.13
N ILE A 261 -9.96 -15.10 2.01
CA ILE A 261 -10.74 -15.30 0.78
C ILE A 261 -10.44 -16.66 0.18
N GLU A 262 -9.16 -17.00 0.05
CA GLU A 262 -8.73 -18.32 -0.45
C GLU A 262 -9.22 -19.46 0.45
N LEU A 263 -9.21 -19.24 1.76
CA LEU A 263 -9.74 -20.22 2.73
C LEU A 263 -11.25 -20.43 2.53
N LEU A 264 -12.02 -19.33 2.40
CA LEU A 264 -13.46 -19.41 2.18
C LEU A 264 -13.85 -20.02 0.82
N GLU A 265 -13.01 -19.84 -0.20
CA GLU A 265 -13.23 -20.44 -1.52
C GLU A 265 -12.89 -21.93 -1.55
N ALA A 266 -11.98 -22.40 -0.67
CA ALA A 266 -11.58 -23.79 -0.56
C ALA A 266 -12.62 -24.67 0.16
N GLU A 267 -13.43 -24.07 1.08
CA GLU A 267 -14.53 -24.72 1.79
C GLU A 267 -15.83 -24.72 0.96
#